data_3822054c6bc95038d1ccef6f4a23ed5f
#
_entry.id   3822054c6bc95038d1ccef6f4a23ed5f
#
_cell.length_a   1.000
_cell.length_b   1.000
_cell.length_c   1.000
_cell.angle_alpha   90.00
_cell.angle_beta   90.00
_cell.angle_gamma   90.00
#
_symmetry.space_group_name_H-M   'P 1'
#
loop_
_entity.id
_entity.type
_entity.pdbx_description
1 polymer ?
#
loop_
_entity_poly.entity_id
_entity_poly.type
_entity_poly.pdbx_seq_one_letter_code
_entity_poly.pdbx_strand_id
1 'polypeptide(L)'
;PELALRLANQLKKMRRHQRYDAEQIVRDSGRAAGDEALFGPVLNVKVFDYQLNIDGVEAITHTLATGPVNDLELALFPDEQGGLSIEILANGQRYDEATLKGHAARLNAMLTQFAANPDLRCGDVETVSEQEYARLARINDTGLALPSTTLADLVAEQVSKTPDAPALADAHTELNYRQMREQVVALANLLRA
;
A
#
# COMPACT_ATOMS: atom_id res chain seq x y z
N PRO A 1 21.77 13.86 -4.03
CA PRO A 1 23.09 13.51 -4.62
C PRO A 1 23.90 12.57 -3.73
N GLU A 2 23.97 12.79 -2.43
CA GLU A 2 24.79 11.99 -1.50
C GLU A 2 24.42 10.51 -1.50
N LEU A 3 23.12 10.18 -1.47
CA LEU A 3 22.63 8.80 -1.53
C LEU A 3 23.09 8.11 -2.82
N ALA A 4 23.00 8.79 -3.96
CA ALA A 4 23.44 8.24 -5.25
C ALA A 4 24.93 7.90 -5.25
N LEU A 5 25.78 8.77 -4.70
CA LEU A 5 27.22 8.52 -4.55
C LEU A 5 27.51 7.33 -3.62
N ARG A 6 26.78 7.22 -2.52
CA ARG A 6 26.91 6.09 -1.59
C ARG A 6 26.54 4.77 -2.26
N LEU A 7 25.42 4.74 -3.00
CA LEU A 7 24.97 3.55 -3.74
C LEU A 7 25.98 3.17 -4.84
N ALA A 8 26.47 4.12 -5.61
CA ALA A 8 27.49 3.86 -6.62
C ALA A 8 28.76 3.24 -6.03
N ASN A 9 29.21 3.74 -4.88
CA ASN A 9 30.37 3.17 -4.17
C ASN A 9 30.10 1.74 -3.64
N GLN A 10 28.89 1.47 -3.14
CA GLN A 10 28.50 0.12 -2.70
C GLN A 10 28.45 -0.85 -3.88
N LEU A 11 27.80 -0.48 -4.97
CA LEU A 11 27.75 -1.31 -6.19
C LEU A 11 29.15 -1.63 -6.73
N LYS A 12 30.07 -0.67 -6.69
CA LYS A 12 31.47 -0.90 -7.06
C LYS A 12 32.15 -1.96 -6.16
N LYS A 13 31.85 -1.94 -4.85
CA LYS A 13 32.36 -2.97 -3.92
C LYS A 13 31.74 -4.33 -4.20
N MET A 14 30.42 -4.40 -4.42
CA MET A 14 29.69 -5.63 -4.70
C MET A 14 30.17 -6.33 -5.98
N ARG A 15 30.60 -5.59 -7.01
CA ARG A 15 31.19 -6.18 -8.24
C ARG A 15 32.33 -7.13 -7.99
N ARG A 16 33.06 -7.01 -6.90
CA ARG A 16 34.15 -7.94 -6.53
C ARG A 16 33.63 -9.31 -6.11
N HIS A 17 32.37 -9.41 -5.71
CA HIS A 17 31.71 -10.61 -5.21
C HIS A 17 30.68 -11.20 -6.20
N GLN A 18 30.54 -10.64 -7.40
CA GLN A 18 29.54 -11.04 -8.40
C GLN A 18 29.68 -12.49 -8.92
N ARG A 19 30.79 -13.16 -8.63
CA ARG A 19 31.02 -14.56 -9.00
C ARG A 19 30.54 -15.55 -7.96
N TYR A 20 30.02 -15.07 -6.83
CA TYR A 20 29.44 -15.94 -5.80
C TYR A 20 28.07 -16.44 -6.30
N ASP A 21 27.90 -17.74 -6.31
CA ASP A 21 26.74 -18.39 -6.89
C ASP A 21 25.47 -18.09 -6.06
N ALA A 22 24.37 -17.80 -6.73
CA ALA A 22 23.08 -17.55 -6.09
C ALA A 22 22.57 -18.76 -5.28
N GLU A 23 22.78 -19.98 -5.79
CA GLU A 23 22.43 -21.19 -5.05
C GLU A 23 23.27 -21.36 -3.78
N GLN A 24 24.55 -20.93 -3.82
CA GLN A 24 25.40 -20.96 -2.64
C GLN A 24 24.94 -19.95 -1.61
N ILE A 25 24.47 -18.76 -2.03
CA ILE A 25 23.86 -17.75 -1.12
C ILE A 25 22.65 -18.34 -0.41
N VAL A 26 21.77 -19.06 -1.15
CA VAL A 26 20.61 -19.74 -0.55
C VAL A 26 21.04 -20.74 0.52
N ARG A 27 22.01 -21.61 0.19
CA ARG A 27 22.53 -22.60 1.14
C ARG A 27 23.16 -21.98 2.38
N ASP A 28 23.98 -20.96 2.20
CA ASP A 28 24.69 -20.28 3.29
C ASP A 28 23.75 -19.46 4.17
N SER A 29 22.58 -19.04 3.64
CA SER A 29 21.54 -18.36 4.42
C SER A 29 20.71 -19.33 5.28
N GLY A 30 20.96 -20.63 5.22
CA GLY A 30 20.22 -21.65 5.96
C GLY A 30 18.81 -21.92 5.45
N ARG A 31 18.48 -21.47 4.23
CA ARG A 31 17.17 -21.67 3.60
C ARG A 31 17.12 -22.99 2.87
N ALA A 32 15.96 -23.67 2.95
CA ALA A 32 15.70 -24.89 2.20
C ALA A 32 15.17 -24.59 0.79
N ALA A 33 15.30 -25.56 -0.10
CA ALA A 33 14.66 -25.48 -1.41
C ALA A 33 13.13 -25.49 -1.21
N GLY A 34 12.47 -24.40 -1.64
CA GLY A 34 11.02 -24.22 -1.47
C GLY A 34 10.62 -23.13 -0.46
N ASP A 35 11.58 -22.59 0.30
CA ASP A 35 11.35 -21.41 1.11
C ASP A 35 11.04 -20.17 0.25
N GLU A 36 10.55 -19.11 0.89
CA GLU A 36 10.35 -17.83 0.20
C GLU A 36 11.61 -17.35 -0.52
N ALA A 37 11.44 -16.72 -1.67
CA ALA A 37 12.54 -16.16 -2.44
C ALA A 37 13.41 -15.23 -1.58
N LEU A 38 14.74 -15.26 -1.82
CA LEU A 38 15.70 -14.39 -1.11
C LEU A 38 15.45 -12.90 -1.32
N PHE A 39 14.78 -12.56 -2.40
CA PHE A 39 14.45 -11.18 -2.78
C PHE A 39 13.05 -11.15 -3.41
N GLY A 40 12.38 -10.02 -3.26
CA GLY A 40 11.12 -9.74 -3.89
C GLY A 40 11.31 -8.90 -5.15
N PRO A 41 11.03 -7.58 -5.12
CA PRO A 41 11.15 -6.71 -6.27
C PRO A 41 12.59 -6.61 -6.80
N VAL A 42 12.72 -6.59 -8.13
CA VAL A 42 13.99 -6.48 -8.84
C VAL A 42 14.05 -5.15 -9.57
N LEU A 43 15.17 -4.45 -9.48
CA LEU A 43 15.50 -3.30 -10.30
C LEU A 43 16.55 -3.71 -11.33
N ASN A 44 16.17 -3.69 -12.60
CA ASN A 44 17.03 -4.05 -13.71
C ASN A 44 17.37 -2.80 -14.53
N VAL A 45 18.61 -2.33 -14.45
CA VAL A 45 19.08 -1.17 -15.19
C VAL A 45 19.79 -1.64 -16.45
N LYS A 46 19.13 -1.48 -17.58
CA LYS A 46 19.59 -1.93 -18.89
C LYS A 46 20.20 -0.75 -19.65
N VAL A 47 21.50 -0.57 -19.54
CA VAL A 47 22.24 0.48 -20.25
C VAL A 47 22.76 0.02 -21.61
N PHE A 48 21.93 -0.71 -22.34
CA PHE A 48 22.28 -1.19 -23.69
C PHE A 48 21.56 -0.34 -24.73
N ASP A 49 22.26 -0.03 -25.82
CA ASP A 49 21.64 0.52 -27.00
C ASP A 49 20.95 -0.61 -27.77
N TYR A 50 19.64 -0.53 -27.88
CA TYR A 50 18.82 -1.50 -28.64
C TYR A 50 18.56 -1.04 -30.08
N GLN A 51 19.15 0.06 -30.52
CA GLN A 51 19.01 0.51 -31.90
C GLN A 51 19.78 -0.44 -32.82
N LEU A 52 19.04 -1.19 -33.59
CA LEU A 52 19.59 -2.04 -34.65
C LEU A 52 19.56 -1.23 -35.96
N ASN A 53 20.73 -0.87 -36.46
CA ASN A 53 20.87 -0.30 -37.78
C ASN A 53 21.52 -1.35 -38.69
N ILE A 54 20.77 -1.84 -39.71
CA ILE A 54 21.22 -2.84 -40.63
C ILE A 54 21.27 -2.17 -42.04
N ASP A 55 22.47 -1.93 -42.54
CA ASP A 55 22.72 -1.29 -43.85
C ASP A 55 21.96 0.04 -44.06
N GLY A 56 21.85 0.86 -43.03
CA GLY A 56 21.18 2.16 -43.07
C GLY A 56 19.64 2.07 -42.92
N VAL A 57 19.10 0.87 -42.68
CA VAL A 57 17.69 0.67 -42.32
C VAL A 57 17.55 0.65 -40.80
N GLU A 58 16.77 1.58 -40.28
CA GLU A 58 16.42 1.61 -38.88
C GLU A 58 15.46 0.48 -38.52
N ALA A 59 15.83 -0.38 -37.59
CA ALA A 59 15.02 -1.51 -37.18
C ALA A 59 14.38 -1.23 -35.81
N ILE A 60 13.11 -1.52 -35.68
CA ILE A 60 12.38 -1.44 -34.39
C ILE A 60 12.43 -2.80 -33.71
N THR A 61 12.90 -2.82 -32.47
CA THR A 61 12.94 -4.03 -31.65
C THR A 61 11.68 -4.15 -30.82
N HIS A 62 10.94 -5.26 -30.98
CA HIS A 62 9.79 -5.58 -30.15
C HIS A 62 10.12 -6.73 -29.19
N THR A 63 9.99 -6.53 -27.91
CA THR A 63 10.13 -7.59 -26.92
C THR A 63 8.86 -8.46 -26.90
N LEU A 64 8.97 -9.71 -27.34
CA LEU A 64 7.83 -10.63 -27.39
C LEU A 64 7.60 -11.36 -26.06
N ALA A 65 8.66 -11.59 -25.28
CA ALA A 65 8.58 -12.24 -23.97
C ALA A 65 9.79 -11.84 -23.12
N THR A 66 9.56 -11.65 -21.83
CA THR A 66 10.59 -11.23 -20.86
C THR A 66 11.00 -12.35 -19.91
N GLY A 67 10.41 -13.53 -20.02
CA GLY A 67 10.60 -14.62 -19.08
C GLY A 67 9.70 -14.51 -17.83
N PRO A 68 9.81 -15.45 -16.89
CA PRO A 68 8.98 -15.47 -15.69
C PRO A 68 9.39 -14.36 -14.72
N VAL A 69 8.41 -13.61 -14.23
CA VAL A 69 8.58 -12.63 -13.17
C VAL A 69 8.00 -13.21 -11.89
N ASN A 70 8.84 -13.43 -10.88
CA ASN A 70 8.43 -14.06 -9.62
C ASN A 70 7.63 -13.11 -8.73
N ASP A 71 7.93 -11.82 -8.76
CA ASP A 71 7.28 -10.79 -7.95
C ASP A 71 7.04 -9.54 -8.80
N LEU A 72 7.88 -8.53 -8.70
CA LEU A 72 7.84 -7.28 -9.43
C LEU A 72 9.23 -6.99 -10.04
N GLU A 73 9.30 -6.60 -11.28
CA GLU A 73 10.51 -6.13 -11.93
C GLU A 73 10.30 -4.71 -12.49
N LEU A 74 11.22 -3.82 -12.14
CA LEU A 74 11.36 -2.50 -12.73
C LEU A 74 12.55 -2.55 -13.68
N ALA A 75 12.28 -2.49 -14.98
CA ALA A 75 13.32 -2.40 -15.99
C ALA A 75 13.44 -0.95 -16.47
N LEU A 76 14.66 -0.39 -16.33
CA LEU A 76 14.98 0.96 -16.77
C LEU A 76 15.94 0.89 -17.95
N PHE A 77 15.64 1.64 -18.99
CA PHE A 77 16.49 1.74 -20.17
C PHE A 77 16.44 3.15 -20.78
N PRO A 78 17.51 3.58 -21.46
CA PRO A 78 17.52 4.85 -22.17
C PRO A 78 16.44 4.84 -23.27
N ASP A 79 15.77 5.96 -23.46
CA ASP A 79 14.91 6.14 -24.62
C ASP A 79 15.66 6.84 -25.77
N GLU A 80 15.08 6.84 -26.96
CA GLU A 80 15.66 7.45 -28.18
C GLU A 80 15.85 8.96 -28.08
N GLN A 81 15.18 9.61 -27.13
CA GLN A 81 15.21 11.06 -26.93
C GLN A 81 16.20 11.47 -25.84
N GLY A 82 16.96 10.51 -25.31
CA GLY A 82 17.91 10.72 -24.22
C GLY A 82 17.26 10.83 -22.83
N GLY A 83 16.01 10.40 -22.73
CA GLY A 83 15.27 10.24 -21.50
C GLY A 83 15.44 8.83 -20.88
N LEU A 84 14.52 8.47 -20.00
CA LEU A 84 14.50 7.19 -19.31
C LEU A 84 13.13 6.55 -19.46
N SER A 85 13.10 5.38 -20.08
CA SER A 85 11.92 4.52 -20.13
C SER A 85 11.92 3.53 -18.97
N ILE A 86 10.74 3.32 -18.40
CA ILE A 86 10.54 2.41 -17.27
C ILE A 86 9.45 1.41 -17.63
N GLU A 87 9.80 0.14 -17.68
CA GLU A 87 8.84 -0.95 -17.76
C GLU A 87 8.61 -1.56 -16.37
N ILE A 88 7.35 -1.82 -16.05
CA ILE A 88 6.96 -2.51 -14.82
C ILE A 88 6.34 -3.85 -15.19
N LEU A 89 7.01 -4.91 -14.82
CA LEU A 89 6.58 -6.29 -15.03
C LEU A 89 6.24 -6.92 -13.68
N ALA A 90 5.17 -7.68 -13.62
CA ALA A 90 4.77 -8.30 -12.36
C ALA A 90 4.15 -9.67 -12.55
N ASN A 91 4.20 -10.47 -11.49
CA ASN A 91 3.48 -11.72 -11.41
C ASN A 91 1.97 -11.46 -11.32
N GLY A 92 1.22 -11.84 -12.36
CA GLY A 92 -0.23 -11.63 -12.44
C GLY A 92 -1.05 -12.39 -11.38
N GLN A 93 -0.44 -13.30 -10.63
CA GLN A 93 -1.08 -13.94 -9.48
C GLN A 93 -0.98 -13.11 -8.19
N ARG A 94 -0.06 -12.13 -8.16
CA ARG A 94 0.19 -11.27 -6.99
C ARG A 94 -0.30 -9.84 -7.18
N TYR A 95 -0.27 -9.35 -8.40
CA TYR A 95 -0.59 -7.96 -8.73
C TYR A 95 -1.63 -7.89 -9.83
N ASP A 96 -2.68 -7.14 -9.61
CA ASP A 96 -3.61 -6.76 -10.66
C ASP A 96 -3.15 -5.50 -11.41
N GLU A 97 -3.77 -5.22 -12.53
CA GLU A 97 -3.42 -4.07 -13.38
C GLU A 97 -3.63 -2.73 -12.66
N ALA A 98 -4.63 -2.62 -11.81
CA ALA A 98 -4.91 -1.39 -11.05
C ALA A 98 -3.79 -1.10 -10.05
N THR A 99 -3.31 -2.13 -9.36
CA THR A 99 -2.16 -2.06 -8.45
C THR A 99 -0.90 -1.63 -9.19
N LEU A 100 -0.62 -2.21 -10.37
CA LEU A 100 0.55 -1.83 -11.18
C LEU A 100 0.49 -0.38 -11.65
N LYS A 101 -0.67 0.08 -12.11
CA LYS A 101 -0.88 1.50 -12.47
C LYS A 101 -0.64 2.42 -11.27
N GLY A 102 -1.07 2.03 -10.08
CA GLY A 102 -0.80 2.75 -8.85
C GLY A 102 0.70 2.84 -8.53
N HIS A 103 1.44 1.73 -8.66
CA HIS A 103 2.89 1.72 -8.47
C HIS A 103 3.62 2.58 -9.51
N ALA A 104 3.21 2.53 -10.78
CA ALA A 104 3.77 3.36 -11.83
C ALA A 104 3.56 4.86 -11.55
N ALA A 105 2.36 5.24 -11.15
CA ALA A 105 2.02 6.62 -10.82
C ALA A 105 2.85 7.13 -9.62
N ARG A 106 2.98 6.35 -8.55
CA ARG A 106 3.83 6.69 -7.40
C ARG A 106 5.29 6.86 -7.78
N LEU A 107 5.85 5.91 -8.54
CA LEU A 107 7.23 5.96 -8.98
C LEU A 107 7.49 7.22 -9.81
N ASN A 108 6.61 7.53 -10.77
CA ASN A 108 6.72 8.73 -11.58
C ASN A 108 6.65 10.01 -10.74
N ALA A 109 5.73 10.07 -9.77
CA ALA A 109 5.62 11.21 -8.85
C ALA A 109 6.89 11.38 -8.00
N MET A 110 7.47 10.29 -7.49
CA MET A 110 8.74 10.33 -6.75
C MET A 110 9.90 10.81 -7.61
N LEU A 111 10.04 10.30 -8.83
CA LEU A 111 11.09 10.71 -9.77
C LEU A 111 10.96 12.20 -10.15
N THR A 112 9.74 12.66 -10.37
CA THR A 112 9.44 14.07 -10.64
C THR A 112 9.87 14.99 -9.48
N GLN A 113 9.59 14.57 -8.23
CA GLN A 113 10.02 15.33 -7.05
C GLN A 113 11.55 15.41 -6.94
N PHE A 114 12.26 14.31 -7.17
CA PHE A 114 13.72 14.31 -7.17
C PHE A 114 14.32 15.11 -8.33
N ALA A 115 13.69 15.11 -9.50
CA ALA A 115 14.12 15.93 -10.63
C ALA A 115 13.92 17.43 -10.35
N ALA A 116 12.81 17.79 -9.72
CA ALA A 116 12.53 19.18 -9.34
C ALA A 116 13.42 19.68 -8.19
N ASN A 117 13.75 18.81 -7.24
CA ASN A 117 14.61 19.12 -6.11
C ASN A 117 15.60 17.98 -5.83
N PRO A 118 16.79 18.01 -6.44
CA PRO A 118 17.82 16.97 -6.25
C PRO A 118 18.33 16.81 -4.82
N ASP A 119 18.16 17.82 -3.97
CA ASP A 119 18.57 17.80 -2.56
C ASP A 119 17.46 17.35 -1.61
N LEU A 120 16.28 16.97 -2.14
CA LEU A 120 15.18 16.45 -1.36
C LEU A 120 15.63 15.19 -0.59
N ARG A 121 15.30 15.15 0.69
CA ARG A 121 15.60 13.98 1.53
C ARG A 121 14.62 12.86 1.19
N CYS A 122 15.07 11.61 1.18
CA CYS A 122 14.21 10.47 0.89
C CYS A 122 13.01 10.34 1.85
N GLY A 123 13.17 10.80 3.10
CA GLY A 123 12.07 10.80 4.08
C GLY A 123 11.02 11.89 3.86
N ASP A 124 11.32 12.88 3.03
CA ASP A 124 10.41 14.01 2.75
C ASP A 124 9.69 13.84 1.40
N VAL A 125 9.96 12.73 0.71
CA VAL A 125 9.29 12.40 -0.56
C VAL A 125 7.85 12.01 -0.29
N GLU A 126 6.92 12.70 -0.95
CA GLU A 126 5.50 12.32 -0.92
C GLU A 126 5.29 11.04 -1.74
N THR A 127 4.84 9.99 -1.07
CA THR A 127 4.64 8.68 -1.69
C THR A 127 3.17 8.35 -1.95
N VAL A 128 2.26 9.17 -1.44
CA VAL A 128 0.81 9.00 -1.60
C VAL A 128 0.34 9.89 -2.76
N SER A 129 -0.35 9.30 -3.72
CA SER A 129 -0.91 10.05 -4.85
C SER A 129 -2.17 10.84 -4.45
N GLU A 130 -2.52 11.87 -5.21
CA GLU A 130 -3.76 12.62 -5.01
C GLU A 130 -5.01 11.71 -5.04
N GLN A 131 -5.01 10.70 -5.90
CA GLN A 131 -6.10 9.72 -5.97
C GLN A 131 -6.21 8.88 -4.71
N GLU A 132 -5.08 8.52 -4.11
CA GLU A 132 -5.05 7.79 -2.85
C GLU A 132 -5.51 8.68 -1.69
N TYR A 133 -5.10 9.95 -1.65
CA TYR A 133 -5.62 10.92 -0.69
C TYR A 133 -7.14 11.07 -0.81
N ALA A 134 -7.65 11.21 -2.03
CA ALA A 134 -9.09 11.30 -2.25
C ALA A 134 -9.83 10.00 -1.84
N ARG A 135 -9.21 8.84 -2.04
CA ARG A 135 -9.75 7.56 -1.58
C ARG A 135 -9.76 7.47 -0.05
N LEU A 136 -8.66 7.85 0.59
CA LEU A 136 -8.55 7.87 2.06
C LEU A 136 -9.55 8.85 2.67
N ALA A 137 -9.71 10.04 2.08
CA ALA A 137 -10.69 11.01 2.53
C ALA A 137 -12.11 10.43 2.50
N ARG A 138 -12.49 9.72 1.43
CA ARG A 138 -13.81 9.05 1.36
C ARG A 138 -13.99 7.94 2.39
N ILE A 139 -12.94 7.16 2.64
CA ILE A 139 -12.98 6.09 3.66
C ILE A 139 -13.11 6.69 5.06
N ASN A 140 -12.46 7.82 5.30
CA ASN A 140 -12.44 8.50 6.58
C ASN A 140 -13.62 9.45 6.77
N ASP A 141 -14.47 9.64 5.77
CA ASP A 141 -15.70 10.41 5.86
C ASP A 141 -16.76 9.59 6.63
N THR A 142 -16.49 9.39 7.89
CA THR A 142 -17.34 8.65 8.84
C THR A 142 -18.12 9.60 9.75
N GLY A 143 -18.21 10.87 9.38
CA GLY A 143 -18.93 11.89 10.12
C GLY A 143 -20.41 11.54 10.25
N LEU A 144 -20.85 11.25 11.47
CA LEU A 144 -22.25 11.06 11.81
C LEU A 144 -22.74 12.27 12.60
N ALA A 145 -23.81 12.88 12.13
CA ALA A 145 -24.49 13.91 12.92
C ALA A 145 -25.09 13.26 14.17
N LEU A 146 -24.48 13.56 15.31
CA LEU A 146 -25.01 13.10 16.59
C LEU A 146 -26.16 14.02 17.02
N PRO A 147 -27.28 13.46 17.53
CA PRO A 147 -28.32 14.24 18.10
C PRO A 147 -27.79 15.02 19.32
N SER A 148 -28.20 16.27 19.47
CA SER A 148 -27.85 17.10 20.64
C SER A 148 -28.71 16.73 21.85
N THR A 149 -28.62 15.47 22.27
CA THR A 149 -29.41 14.89 23.37
C THR A 149 -28.55 14.06 24.27
N THR A 150 -28.97 13.76 25.47
CA THR A 150 -28.25 12.89 26.40
C THR A 150 -28.53 11.41 26.11
N LEU A 151 -27.68 10.50 26.60
CA LEU A 151 -27.96 9.06 26.56
C LEU A 151 -29.27 8.70 27.28
N ALA A 152 -29.57 9.39 28.38
CA ALA A 152 -30.81 9.19 29.13
C ALA A 152 -32.06 9.56 28.29
N ASP A 153 -31.96 10.65 27.50
CA ASP A 153 -33.06 11.04 26.61
C ASP A 153 -33.25 10.03 25.47
N LEU A 154 -32.14 9.51 24.88
CA LEU A 154 -32.22 8.47 23.84
C LEU A 154 -32.86 7.19 24.35
N VAL A 155 -32.53 6.76 25.56
CA VAL A 155 -33.18 5.63 26.23
C VAL A 155 -34.66 5.92 26.50
N ALA A 156 -35.01 7.12 27.00
CA ALA A 156 -36.39 7.51 27.25
C ALA A 156 -37.21 7.54 25.95
N GLU A 157 -36.64 8.02 24.86
CA GLU A 157 -37.25 7.98 23.54
C GLU A 157 -37.53 6.54 23.08
N GLN A 158 -36.52 5.61 23.26
CA GLN A 158 -36.68 4.21 22.90
C GLN A 158 -37.76 3.52 23.73
N VAL A 159 -37.85 3.83 25.06
CA VAL A 159 -38.93 3.35 25.92
C VAL A 159 -40.30 3.74 25.36
N SER A 160 -40.40 4.95 24.81
CA SER A 160 -41.68 5.45 24.26
C SER A 160 -42.00 4.80 22.91
N LYS A 161 -40.98 4.49 22.10
CA LYS A 161 -41.16 3.87 20.77
C LYS A 161 -41.51 2.39 20.84
N THR A 162 -40.84 1.64 21.69
CA THR A 162 -40.97 0.18 21.79
C THR A 162 -40.99 -0.31 23.24
N PRO A 163 -42.04 0.02 24.02
CA PRO A 163 -42.07 -0.28 25.47
C PRO A 163 -42.01 -1.76 25.81
N ASP A 164 -42.53 -2.61 24.95
CA ASP A 164 -42.61 -4.03 25.20
C ASP A 164 -41.48 -4.86 24.56
N ALA A 165 -40.55 -4.19 23.83
CA ALA A 165 -39.36 -4.87 23.29
C ALA A 165 -38.36 -5.21 24.40
N PRO A 166 -37.56 -6.28 24.25
CA PRO A 166 -36.46 -6.58 25.18
C PRO A 166 -35.47 -5.44 25.29
N ALA A 167 -35.11 -5.09 26.53
CA ALA A 167 -34.17 -3.98 26.82
C ALA A 167 -32.89 -4.45 27.50
N LEU A 168 -33.02 -5.35 28.47
CA LEU A 168 -31.91 -5.90 29.24
C LEU A 168 -32.14 -7.40 29.42
N ALA A 169 -31.07 -8.18 29.27
CA ALA A 169 -31.10 -9.60 29.58
C ALA A 169 -29.78 -10.02 30.25
N ASP A 170 -29.87 -10.85 31.27
CA ASP A 170 -28.78 -11.58 31.85
C ASP A 170 -29.09 -13.07 31.91
N ALA A 171 -28.29 -13.87 32.64
CA ALA A 171 -28.49 -15.32 32.74
C ALA A 171 -29.79 -15.72 33.43
N HIS A 172 -30.44 -14.80 34.14
CA HIS A 172 -31.58 -15.11 35.03
C HIS A 172 -32.80 -14.21 34.84
N THR A 173 -32.60 -13.04 34.21
CA THR A 173 -33.61 -11.97 34.13
C THR A 173 -33.65 -11.39 32.74
N GLU A 174 -34.86 -11.18 32.22
CA GLU A 174 -35.09 -10.40 31.00
C GLU A 174 -36.10 -9.29 31.35
N LEU A 175 -35.78 -8.07 30.97
CA LEU A 175 -36.62 -6.89 31.17
C LEU A 175 -36.93 -6.24 29.82
N ASN A 176 -38.18 -5.87 29.61
CA ASN A 176 -38.53 -5.00 28.50
C ASN A 176 -38.29 -3.53 28.88
N TYR A 177 -38.35 -2.60 27.89
CA TYR A 177 -38.12 -1.17 28.10
C TYR A 177 -39.04 -0.56 29.13
N ARG A 178 -40.30 -0.96 29.23
CA ARG A 178 -41.25 -0.52 30.24
C ARG A 178 -40.80 -0.88 31.67
N GLN A 179 -40.51 -2.17 31.88
CA GLN A 179 -40.04 -2.68 33.17
C GLN A 179 -38.71 -2.06 33.60
N MET A 180 -37.77 -1.91 32.66
CA MET A 180 -36.49 -1.19 32.89
C MET A 180 -36.75 0.25 33.35
N ARG A 181 -37.65 0.98 32.69
CA ARG A 181 -38.00 2.35 33.07
C ARG A 181 -38.58 2.42 34.48
N GLU A 182 -39.49 1.53 34.85
CA GLU A 182 -40.08 1.49 36.19
C GLU A 182 -39.01 1.31 37.28
N GLN A 183 -38.04 0.42 37.06
CA GLN A 183 -36.90 0.24 37.97
C GLN A 183 -35.99 1.48 38.04
N VAL A 184 -35.67 2.08 36.89
CA VAL A 184 -34.86 3.33 36.84
C VAL A 184 -35.53 4.45 37.59
N VAL A 185 -36.87 4.66 37.43
CA VAL A 185 -37.61 5.68 38.15
C VAL A 185 -37.65 5.42 39.67
N ALA A 186 -37.85 4.17 40.08
CA ALA A 186 -37.81 3.78 41.46
C ALA A 186 -36.43 4.06 42.13
N LEU A 187 -35.36 3.69 41.44
CA LEU A 187 -33.99 3.94 41.92
C LEU A 187 -33.69 5.45 41.95
N ALA A 188 -34.09 6.21 40.93
CA ALA A 188 -33.86 7.66 40.88
C ALA A 188 -34.58 8.38 42.01
N ASN A 189 -35.78 7.95 42.37
CA ASN A 189 -36.52 8.51 43.50
C ASN A 189 -35.84 8.18 44.87
N LEU A 190 -35.30 6.96 44.99
CA LEU A 190 -34.54 6.58 46.18
C LEU A 190 -33.27 7.42 46.36
N LEU A 191 -32.57 7.73 45.26
CA LEU A 191 -31.33 8.50 45.29
C LEU A 191 -31.55 10.01 45.51
N ARG A 192 -32.81 10.51 45.35
CA ARG A 192 -33.16 11.90 45.60
C ARG A 192 -33.72 12.17 47.01
N ALA A 193 -34.11 11.11 47.71
CA ALA A 193 -34.58 11.16 49.10
C ALA A 193 -33.42 11.28 50.07
#